data_45b766e4e3a66ffe1f41a4c0873bcc07
#
_entry.id   45b766e4e3a66ffe1f41a4c0873bcc07
#
_cell.length_a   1.000
_cell.length_b   1.000
_cell.length_c   1.000
_cell.angle_alpha   90.00
_cell.angle_beta   90.00
_cell.angle_gamma   90.00
#
_symmetry.space_group_name_H-M   'P 1'
#
loop_
_entity.id
_entity.type
_entity.pdbx_description
1 polymer ?
#
loop_
_entity_poly.entity_id
_entity_poly.type
_entity_poly.pdbx_seq_one_letter_code
_entity_poly.pdbx_strand_id
1 'polypeptide(L)'
;HIEIEEATLTGNFASYFRSNVFTVLESVMIERSNLSGVTSFEMAFYSTTLQKVIIRDNDYPTAPSLLTTKAMFGNANKLTELDVSGLDTSAVTNMQTMFQSCRALEELDVSHFDTSSVTTMRGMFQNCKALEKLDVSNFDTSSVTTMLSVFAECNSLEILDVSNFDTSSVTDMTAMFQNCYALEKLDTSNFDTSSVTKMYAMFSGLYEVGKLDVSHFDTSLVTTMNRMFQNCKSLKELDIGNFNTSLVTDMDRMFINCAALKSLYLDNFTTAKTMTDMFTGTTSLTYLFVSHNLSTFTGLENTSWYDEKNWVQFSNLSQLQTYHRKQSEPTGYRKGAFLSLTMDAMGGEFEDAEEQKVQSKISGEYW
;
A
#
# COMPACT_ATOMS: atom_id res chain seq x y z
N HIS A 1 -30.87 23.64 -3.07
CA HIS A 1 -31.55 22.34 -2.98
C HIS A 1 -32.23 22.01 -4.30
N ILE A 2 -32.05 20.78 -4.77
CA ILE A 2 -32.77 20.22 -5.92
C ILE A 2 -33.39 18.90 -5.45
N GLU A 3 -34.66 18.69 -5.77
CA GLU A 3 -35.44 17.49 -5.48
C GLU A 3 -36.06 16.98 -6.78
N ILE A 4 -35.92 15.69 -7.06
CA ILE A 4 -36.48 15.00 -8.22
C ILE A 4 -37.17 13.77 -7.69
N GLU A 5 -38.52 13.75 -7.84
CA GLU A 5 -39.36 12.66 -7.37
C GLU A 5 -40.30 12.21 -8.46
N GLU A 6 -40.68 10.92 -8.42
CA GLU A 6 -41.68 10.31 -9.30
C GLU A 6 -41.45 10.60 -10.79
N ALA A 7 -40.21 10.75 -11.20
CA ALA A 7 -39.81 11.13 -12.54
C ALA A 7 -39.25 9.93 -13.33
N THR A 8 -39.27 10.01 -14.64
CA THR A 8 -38.53 9.12 -15.53
C THR A 8 -37.31 9.87 -16.06
N LEU A 9 -36.12 9.47 -15.61
CA LEU A 9 -34.87 10.08 -16.03
C LEU A 9 -34.22 9.24 -17.12
N THR A 10 -33.76 9.88 -18.17
CA THR A 10 -33.14 9.22 -19.32
C THR A 10 -31.98 9.99 -19.87
N GLY A 11 -31.05 9.27 -20.50
CA GLY A 11 -29.90 9.88 -21.18
C GLY A 11 -28.70 10.14 -20.30
N ASN A 12 -27.90 11.11 -20.65
CA ASN A 12 -26.60 11.38 -20.06
C ASN A 12 -26.67 12.56 -19.08
N PHE A 13 -26.45 12.27 -17.78
CA PHE A 13 -26.36 13.26 -16.71
C PHE A 13 -24.91 13.70 -16.41
N ALA A 14 -23.97 13.42 -17.29
CA ALA A 14 -22.58 13.82 -17.10
C ALA A 14 -22.46 15.32 -16.81
N SER A 15 -21.78 15.62 -15.68
CA SER A 15 -21.50 16.99 -15.24
C SER A 15 -22.75 17.85 -14.92
N TYR A 16 -23.93 17.26 -14.72
CA TYR A 16 -25.18 18.03 -14.63
C TYR A 16 -25.28 18.92 -13.38
N PHE A 17 -24.91 18.40 -12.20
CA PHE A 17 -25.00 19.12 -10.91
C PHE A 17 -23.64 19.69 -10.45
N ARG A 18 -22.71 19.94 -11.36
CA ARG A 18 -21.37 20.44 -11.01
C ARG A 18 -21.40 21.87 -10.46
N SER A 19 -20.40 22.19 -9.60
CA SER A 19 -20.27 23.51 -9.01
C SER A 19 -20.03 24.67 -10.01
N ASN A 20 -19.55 24.37 -11.21
CA ASN A 20 -19.45 25.37 -12.28
C ASN A 20 -20.81 25.68 -12.97
N VAL A 21 -21.81 24.82 -12.76
CA VAL A 21 -23.20 25.02 -13.24
C VAL A 21 -24.06 25.59 -12.10
N PHE A 22 -23.91 25.02 -10.90
CA PHE A 22 -24.66 25.39 -9.69
C PHE A 22 -23.71 25.82 -8.58
N THR A 23 -23.33 27.09 -8.53
CA THR A 23 -22.28 27.62 -7.66
C THR A 23 -22.63 27.62 -6.17
N VAL A 24 -23.90 27.46 -5.80
CA VAL A 24 -24.43 27.48 -4.43
C VAL A 24 -25.29 26.26 -4.09
N LEU A 25 -25.24 25.22 -4.90
CA LEU A 25 -26.01 24.00 -4.67
C LEU A 25 -25.40 23.21 -3.50
N GLU A 26 -26.18 23.00 -2.45
CA GLU A 26 -25.76 22.29 -1.23
C GLU A 26 -26.36 20.88 -1.14
N SER A 27 -27.52 20.63 -1.75
CA SER A 27 -28.14 19.30 -1.69
C SER A 27 -28.89 18.92 -2.96
N VAL A 28 -28.87 17.62 -3.26
CA VAL A 28 -29.61 16.98 -4.35
C VAL A 28 -30.29 15.72 -3.83
N MET A 29 -31.58 15.53 -4.15
CA MET A 29 -32.33 14.32 -3.86
C MET A 29 -32.94 13.79 -5.14
N ILE A 30 -32.84 12.49 -5.40
CA ILE A 30 -33.46 11.76 -6.51
C ILE A 30 -34.11 10.51 -5.91
N GLU A 31 -35.42 10.54 -5.78
CA GLU A 31 -36.19 9.50 -5.09
C GLU A 31 -37.35 9.01 -5.91
N ARG A 32 -37.79 7.77 -5.70
CA ARG A 32 -38.98 7.16 -6.27
C ARG A 32 -39.10 7.37 -7.79
N SER A 33 -37.98 7.38 -8.47
CA SER A 33 -37.88 7.72 -9.89
C SER A 33 -37.35 6.54 -10.69
N ASN A 34 -37.78 6.47 -11.97
CA ASN A 34 -37.25 5.48 -12.89
C ASN A 34 -35.93 5.94 -13.48
N LEU A 35 -34.83 5.23 -13.16
CA LEU A 35 -33.46 5.52 -13.61
C LEU A 35 -32.97 4.56 -14.71
N SER A 36 -33.78 3.58 -15.16
CA SER A 36 -33.29 2.56 -16.11
C SER A 36 -32.80 3.13 -17.46
N GLY A 37 -33.26 4.31 -17.84
CA GLY A 37 -32.80 5.01 -19.05
C GLY A 37 -31.58 5.91 -18.86
N VAL A 38 -31.00 6.03 -17.64
CA VAL A 38 -29.81 6.85 -17.39
C VAL A 38 -28.59 6.10 -17.86
N THR A 39 -27.78 6.73 -18.72
CA THR A 39 -26.60 6.09 -19.33
C THR A 39 -25.29 6.50 -18.66
N SER A 40 -25.24 7.64 -17.99
CA SER A 40 -24.02 8.15 -17.35
C SER A 40 -24.32 9.12 -16.21
N PHE A 41 -23.63 8.94 -15.10
CA PHE A 41 -23.48 9.94 -14.04
C PHE A 41 -22.01 10.44 -13.94
N GLU A 42 -21.23 10.35 -15.01
CA GLU A 42 -19.85 10.83 -15.00
C GLU A 42 -19.77 12.27 -14.52
N MET A 43 -19.05 12.51 -13.41
CA MET A 43 -18.88 13.83 -12.80
C MET A 43 -20.21 14.54 -12.46
N ALA A 44 -21.34 13.85 -12.35
CA ALA A 44 -22.67 14.48 -12.18
C ALA A 44 -22.72 15.38 -10.94
N PHE A 45 -22.14 14.94 -9.83
CA PHE A 45 -22.08 15.67 -8.55
C PHE A 45 -20.67 16.13 -8.21
N TYR A 46 -19.81 16.32 -9.20
CA TYR A 46 -18.44 16.84 -9.01
C TYR A 46 -18.51 18.29 -8.53
N SER A 47 -18.45 18.49 -7.23
CA SER A 47 -18.78 19.79 -6.62
C SER A 47 -18.02 20.02 -5.31
N THR A 48 -17.68 21.27 -5.06
CA THR A 48 -17.08 21.74 -3.78
C THR A 48 -18.12 22.33 -2.82
N THR A 49 -19.38 22.39 -3.19
CA THR A 49 -20.46 23.02 -2.40
C THR A 49 -21.46 22.00 -1.84
N LEU A 50 -21.61 20.84 -2.47
CA LEU A 50 -22.54 19.80 -2.03
C LEU A 50 -22.18 19.28 -0.65
N GLN A 51 -23.18 19.23 0.23
CA GLN A 51 -23.11 18.68 1.59
C GLN A 51 -23.92 17.40 1.71
N LYS A 52 -24.99 17.26 0.87
CA LYS A 52 -25.92 16.14 0.91
C LYS A 52 -26.30 15.69 -0.51
N VAL A 53 -26.24 14.38 -0.76
CA VAL A 53 -26.81 13.75 -1.96
C VAL A 53 -27.54 12.48 -1.54
N ILE A 54 -28.79 12.35 -1.97
CA ILE A 54 -29.66 11.18 -1.75
C ILE A 54 -30.11 10.65 -3.10
N ILE A 55 -29.86 9.38 -3.37
CA ILE A 55 -30.31 8.63 -4.54
C ILE A 55 -30.85 7.30 -4.00
N ARG A 56 -32.15 7.23 -3.68
CA ARG A 56 -32.75 6.07 -3.04
C ARG A 56 -34.16 5.77 -3.55
N ASP A 57 -34.64 4.59 -3.23
CA ASP A 57 -36.00 4.14 -3.56
C ASP A 57 -36.35 4.27 -5.06
N ASN A 58 -35.33 4.17 -5.94
CA ASN A 58 -35.51 4.32 -7.37
C ASN A 58 -35.82 2.98 -8.05
N ASP A 59 -36.55 3.03 -9.16
CA ASP A 59 -37.00 1.87 -9.92
C ASP A 59 -36.19 1.66 -11.20
N TYR A 60 -36.04 0.39 -11.57
CA TYR A 60 -35.45 -0.05 -12.84
C TYR A 60 -36.36 -1.04 -13.55
N PRO A 61 -37.49 -0.59 -14.09
CA PRO A 61 -38.47 -1.47 -14.75
C PRO A 61 -37.93 -2.14 -16.02
N THR A 62 -36.83 -1.65 -16.55
CA THR A 62 -36.04 -2.30 -17.61
C THR A 62 -34.60 -2.44 -17.14
N ALA A 63 -33.80 -3.27 -17.82
CA ALA A 63 -32.38 -3.42 -17.50
C ALA A 63 -31.68 -2.04 -17.44
N PRO A 64 -30.83 -1.79 -16.44
CA PRO A 64 -30.13 -0.51 -16.27
C PRO A 64 -29.21 -0.22 -17.45
N SER A 65 -29.17 1.03 -17.87
CA SER A 65 -28.33 1.51 -18.96
C SER A 65 -27.08 2.26 -18.45
N LEU A 66 -26.91 2.35 -17.13
CA LEU A 66 -25.82 3.09 -16.51
C LEU A 66 -24.49 2.38 -16.74
N LEU A 67 -23.64 2.95 -17.57
CA LEU A 67 -22.33 2.38 -17.93
C LEU A 67 -21.16 2.95 -17.15
N THR A 68 -21.30 4.17 -16.58
CA THR A 68 -20.21 4.83 -15.90
C THR A 68 -20.68 5.75 -14.77
N THR A 69 -20.00 5.62 -13.64
CA THR A 69 -20.07 6.51 -12.48
C THR A 69 -18.75 7.24 -12.25
N LYS A 70 -17.90 7.30 -13.27
CA LYS A 70 -16.56 7.92 -13.19
C LYS A 70 -16.63 9.32 -12.60
N ALA A 71 -15.87 9.55 -11.52
CA ALA A 71 -15.80 10.81 -10.78
C ALA A 71 -17.18 11.37 -10.36
N MET A 72 -18.20 10.52 -10.19
CA MET A 72 -19.59 10.95 -9.93
C MET A 72 -19.66 11.95 -8.78
N PHE A 73 -19.01 11.69 -7.66
CA PHE A 73 -18.89 12.57 -6.49
C PHE A 73 -17.48 13.17 -6.35
N GLY A 74 -16.67 13.08 -7.40
CA GLY A 74 -15.28 13.55 -7.33
C GLY A 74 -15.20 14.99 -6.84
N ASN A 75 -14.25 15.26 -5.93
CA ASN A 75 -14.01 16.58 -5.35
C ASN A 75 -15.21 17.18 -4.53
N ALA A 76 -16.20 16.36 -4.14
CA ALA A 76 -17.27 16.77 -3.23
C ALA A 76 -16.74 16.82 -1.79
N ASN A 77 -15.82 17.75 -1.54
CA ASN A 77 -15.01 17.81 -0.32
C ASN A 77 -15.77 18.30 0.93
N LYS A 78 -17.01 18.75 0.79
CA LYS A 78 -17.92 19.13 1.88
C LYS A 78 -19.07 18.14 2.06
N LEU A 79 -19.12 17.07 1.24
CA LEU A 79 -20.17 16.06 1.33
C LEU A 79 -20.05 15.29 2.63
N THR A 80 -21.07 15.38 3.47
CA THR A 80 -21.16 14.70 4.78
C THR A 80 -22.29 13.67 4.82
N GLU A 81 -23.29 13.78 3.94
CA GLU A 81 -24.42 12.85 3.86
C GLU A 81 -24.57 12.34 2.44
N LEU A 82 -24.38 11.04 2.26
CA LEU A 82 -24.49 10.37 0.97
C LEU A 82 -25.26 9.06 1.11
N ASP A 83 -26.40 8.98 0.44
CA ASP A 83 -27.16 7.76 0.28
C ASP A 83 -27.28 7.44 -1.22
N VAL A 84 -26.74 6.30 -1.62
CA VAL A 84 -26.71 5.81 -3.00
C VAL A 84 -27.44 4.47 -3.13
N SER A 85 -28.24 4.09 -2.12
CA SER A 85 -28.93 2.79 -2.04
C SER A 85 -29.89 2.52 -3.19
N GLY A 86 -30.37 3.57 -3.86
CA GLY A 86 -31.23 3.45 -5.06
C GLY A 86 -30.45 3.46 -6.38
N LEU A 87 -29.14 3.22 -6.38
CA LEU A 87 -28.31 3.23 -7.59
C LEU A 87 -28.02 1.79 -8.04
N ASP A 88 -28.58 1.33 -9.14
CA ASP A 88 -28.22 0.04 -9.74
C ASP A 88 -26.90 0.17 -10.50
N THR A 89 -25.89 -0.57 -10.06
CA THR A 89 -24.55 -0.54 -10.62
C THR A 89 -24.19 -1.75 -11.48
N SER A 90 -25.14 -2.68 -11.71
CA SER A 90 -24.89 -3.98 -12.35
C SER A 90 -24.34 -3.90 -13.79
N ALA A 91 -24.62 -2.80 -14.50
CA ALA A 91 -24.10 -2.56 -15.85
C ALA A 91 -22.88 -1.61 -15.86
N VAL A 92 -22.44 -1.12 -14.70
CA VAL A 92 -21.32 -0.16 -14.62
C VAL A 92 -19.98 -0.84 -14.88
N THR A 93 -19.24 -0.33 -15.85
CA THR A 93 -17.90 -0.83 -16.18
C THR A 93 -16.78 0.07 -15.67
N ASN A 94 -17.06 1.33 -15.32
CA ASN A 94 -16.07 2.32 -14.92
C ASN A 94 -16.49 3.08 -13.66
N MET A 95 -15.82 2.77 -12.53
CA MET A 95 -15.99 3.46 -11.24
C MET A 95 -14.76 4.33 -10.86
N GLN A 96 -13.91 4.67 -11.86
CA GLN A 96 -12.72 5.47 -11.63
C GLN A 96 -13.06 6.75 -10.87
N THR A 97 -12.34 7.01 -9.76
CA THR A 97 -12.43 8.23 -8.95
C THR A 97 -13.84 8.60 -8.48
N MET A 98 -14.76 7.62 -8.37
CA MET A 98 -16.17 7.87 -8.06
C MET A 98 -16.37 8.73 -6.82
N PHE A 99 -15.63 8.46 -5.73
CA PHE A 99 -15.69 9.19 -4.47
C PHE A 99 -14.39 9.98 -4.18
N GLN A 100 -13.54 10.18 -5.18
CA GLN A 100 -12.26 10.86 -4.99
C GLN A 100 -12.44 12.22 -4.30
N SER A 101 -11.69 12.43 -3.21
CA SER A 101 -11.70 13.68 -2.44
C SER A 101 -13.04 14.05 -1.78
N CYS A 102 -13.88 13.06 -1.44
CA CYS A 102 -14.99 13.23 -0.51
C CYS A 102 -14.42 13.32 0.93
N ARG A 103 -13.73 14.42 1.24
CA ARG A 103 -12.86 14.54 2.42
C ARG A 103 -13.61 14.62 3.75
N ALA A 104 -14.87 15.03 3.73
CA ALA A 104 -15.71 15.20 4.92
C ALA A 104 -16.65 14.01 5.16
N LEU A 105 -16.67 13.02 4.28
CA LEU A 105 -17.53 11.85 4.39
C LEU A 105 -16.91 10.87 5.40
N GLU A 106 -17.60 10.68 6.54
CA GLU A 106 -17.16 9.79 7.62
C GLU A 106 -17.66 8.35 7.42
N GLU A 107 -18.84 8.19 6.82
CA GLU A 107 -19.46 6.90 6.55
C GLU A 107 -19.91 6.81 5.08
N LEU A 108 -19.81 5.62 4.51
CA LEU A 108 -20.24 5.34 3.14
C LEU A 108 -20.72 3.88 3.04
N ASP A 109 -22.00 3.69 2.70
CA ASP A 109 -22.56 2.38 2.43
C ASP A 109 -22.52 2.09 0.92
N VAL A 110 -21.74 1.09 0.54
CA VAL A 110 -21.63 0.54 -0.82
C VAL A 110 -21.94 -0.96 -0.85
N SER A 111 -22.59 -1.50 0.20
CA SER A 111 -22.90 -2.92 0.34
C SER A 111 -23.83 -3.46 -0.74
N HIS A 112 -24.59 -2.59 -1.38
CA HIS A 112 -25.52 -2.92 -2.48
C HIS A 112 -24.90 -2.83 -3.88
N PHE A 113 -23.64 -2.38 -4.00
CA PHE A 113 -23.00 -2.23 -5.31
C PHE A 113 -22.71 -3.60 -5.94
N ASP A 114 -23.20 -3.81 -7.15
CA ASP A 114 -22.75 -4.88 -8.03
C ASP A 114 -21.55 -4.38 -8.84
N THR A 115 -20.38 -4.97 -8.61
CA THR A 115 -19.13 -4.58 -9.27
C THR A 115 -18.65 -5.60 -10.29
N SER A 116 -19.43 -6.65 -10.58
CA SER A 116 -19.06 -7.78 -11.44
C SER A 116 -18.67 -7.37 -12.88
N SER A 117 -19.23 -6.26 -13.36
CA SER A 117 -18.93 -5.69 -14.69
C SER A 117 -17.79 -4.65 -14.67
N VAL A 118 -17.25 -4.30 -13.49
CA VAL A 118 -16.30 -3.18 -13.36
C VAL A 118 -14.90 -3.60 -13.80
N THR A 119 -14.34 -2.84 -14.74
CA THR A 119 -12.96 -3.07 -15.23
C THR A 119 -11.92 -2.11 -14.66
N THR A 120 -12.35 -0.99 -14.05
CA THR A 120 -11.44 -0.04 -13.40
C THR A 120 -12.07 0.61 -12.18
N MET A 121 -11.33 0.53 -11.05
CA MET A 121 -11.65 1.19 -9.79
C MET A 121 -10.58 2.24 -9.42
N ARG A 122 -9.75 2.67 -10.40
CA ARG A 122 -8.64 3.61 -10.14
C ARG A 122 -9.10 4.78 -9.28
N GLY A 123 -8.46 4.96 -8.11
CA GLY A 123 -8.71 6.08 -7.20
C GLY A 123 -10.15 6.19 -6.68
N MET A 124 -10.93 5.09 -6.65
CA MET A 124 -12.35 5.12 -6.32
C MET A 124 -12.62 5.85 -5.00
N PHE A 125 -11.83 5.56 -3.96
CA PHE A 125 -11.94 6.18 -2.62
C PHE A 125 -10.74 7.10 -2.29
N GLN A 126 -9.94 7.45 -3.29
CA GLN A 126 -8.73 8.26 -3.07
C GLN A 126 -9.05 9.56 -2.32
N ASN A 127 -8.29 9.86 -1.25
CA ASN A 127 -8.39 11.10 -0.49
C ASN A 127 -9.77 11.30 0.23
N CYS A 128 -10.43 10.18 0.61
CA CYS A 128 -11.57 10.17 1.54
C CYS A 128 -11.02 10.20 2.97
N LYS A 129 -10.56 11.39 3.40
CA LYS A 129 -9.73 11.52 4.61
C LYS A 129 -10.43 11.22 5.91
N ALA A 130 -11.73 11.52 6.00
CA ALA A 130 -12.54 11.32 7.21
C ALA A 130 -13.17 9.93 7.30
N LEU A 131 -13.12 9.13 6.23
CA LEU A 131 -13.76 7.82 6.18
C LEU A 131 -13.10 6.87 7.18
N GLU A 132 -13.83 6.43 8.21
CA GLU A 132 -13.33 5.59 9.29
C GLU A 132 -13.50 4.09 8.99
N LYS A 133 -14.58 3.74 8.32
CA LYS A 133 -14.94 2.35 7.97
C LYS A 133 -15.45 2.28 6.55
N LEU A 134 -15.12 1.19 5.88
CA LEU A 134 -15.59 0.91 4.53
C LEU A 134 -15.76 -0.60 4.35
N ASP A 135 -16.99 -1.04 4.10
CA ASP A 135 -17.30 -2.43 3.79
C ASP A 135 -17.30 -2.63 2.27
N VAL A 136 -16.33 -3.41 1.78
CA VAL A 136 -16.16 -3.81 0.38
C VAL A 136 -16.22 -5.33 0.22
N SER A 137 -16.75 -6.04 1.21
CA SER A 137 -16.82 -7.51 1.25
C SER A 137 -17.65 -8.12 0.12
N ASN A 138 -18.56 -7.34 -0.50
CA ASN A 138 -19.37 -7.76 -1.63
C ASN A 138 -18.76 -7.42 -3.01
N PHE A 139 -17.58 -6.74 -3.05
CA PHE A 139 -17.00 -6.34 -4.34
C PHE A 139 -16.45 -7.56 -5.09
N ASP A 140 -16.94 -7.76 -6.30
CA ASP A 140 -16.30 -8.62 -7.30
C ASP A 140 -15.25 -7.80 -8.07
N THR A 141 -13.98 -8.18 -7.92
CA THR A 141 -12.85 -7.49 -8.54
C THR A 141 -12.20 -8.29 -9.67
N SER A 142 -12.77 -9.44 -10.05
CA SER A 142 -12.21 -10.39 -11.01
C SER A 142 -11.92 -9.80 -12.40
N SER A 143 -12.72 -8.79 -12.80
CA SER A 143 -12.56 -8.06 -14.07
C SER A 143 -11.71 -6.80 -13.97
N VAL A 144 -11.23 -6.44 -12.76
CA VAL A 144 -10.48 -5.19 -12.53
C VAL A 144 -9.04 -5.33 -12.97
N THR A 145 -8.60 -4.44 -13.85
CA THR A 145 -7.23 -4.45 -14.40
C THR A 145 -6.26 -3.47 -13.73
N THR A 146 -6.76 -2.50 -12.95
CA THR A 146 -5.95 -1.55 -12.21
C THR A 146 -6.58 -1.17 -10.87
N MET A 147 -5.78 -1.28 -9.81
CA MET A 147 -6.12 -0.83 -8.46
C MET A 147 -5.31 0.40 -8.02
N LEU A 148 -4.82 1.18 -9.01
CA LEU A 148 -4.04 2.38 -8.75
C LEU A 148 -4.79 3.32 -7.81
N SER A 149 -4.20 3.59 -6.63
CA SER A 149 -4.69 4.54 -5.62
C SER A 149 -6.11 4.30 -5.11
N VAL A 150 -6.66 3.08 -5.15
CA VAL A 150 -8.07 2.82 -4.77
C VAL A 150 -8.39 3.38 -3.41
N PHE A 151 -7.54 3.15 -2.40
CA PHE A 151 -7.71 3.60 -1.02
C PHE A 151 -6.69 4.67 -0.61
N ALA A 152 -5.92 5.23 -1.56
CA ALA A 152 -4.86 6.18 -1.23
C ALA A 152 -5.39 7.39 -0.46
N GLU A 153 -4.69 7.79 0.60
CA GLU A 153 -5.05 8.92 1.47
C GLU A 153 -6.41 8.79 2.18
N CYS A 154 -6.89 7.57 2.44
CA CYS A 154 -7.96 7.30 3.42
C CYS A 154 -7.34 7.32 4.82
N ASN A 155 -7.06 8.53 5.33
CA ASN A 155 -6.19 8.72 6.48
C ASN A 155 -6.77 8.20 7.79
N SER A 156 -8.09 8.23 7.96
CA SER A 156 -8.81 7.79 9.16
C SER A 156 -9.35 6.36 9.07
N LEU A 157 -9.14 5.66 7.94
CA LEU A 157 -9.65 4.31 7.75
C LEU A 157 -8.93 3.32 8.67
N GLU A 158 -9.64 2.83 9.70
CA GLU A 158 -9.11 1.92 10.72
C GLU A 158 -9.23 0.45 10.33
N ILE A 159 -10.34 0.11 9.66
CA ILE A 159 -10.70 -1.26 9.28
C ILE A 159 -11.01 -1.31 7.80
N LEU A 160 -10.31 -2.21 7.10
CA LEU A 160 -10.55 -2.50 5.69
C LEU A 160 -10.32 -4.00 5.44
N ASP A 161 -11.36 -4.70 5.03
CA ASP A 161 -11.27 -6.11 4.63
C ASP A 161 -11.26 -6.21 3.10
N VAL A 162 -10.14 -6.68 2.57
CA VAL A 162 -9.92 -6.93 1.13
C VAL A 162 -9.63 -8.41 0.84
N SER A 163 -9.95 -9.29 1.79
CA SER A 163 -9.68 -10.72 1.68
C SER A 163 -10.45 -11.42 0.56
N ASN A 164 -11.55 -10.79 0.06
CA ASN A 164 -12.34 -11.27 -1.07
C ASN A 164 -11.83 -10.76 -2.44
N PHE A 165 -10.83 -9.87 -2.47
CA PHE A 165 -10.37 -9.29 -3.74
C PHE A 165 -9.65 -10.32 -4.61
N ASP A 166 -10.17 -10.53 -5.82
CA ASP A 166 -9.44 -11.21 -6.89
C ASP A 166 -8.55 -10.18 -7.61
N THR A 167 -7.24 -10.35 -7.52
CA THR A 167 -6.27 -9.44 -8.12
C THR A 167 -5.54 -10.04 -9.31
N SER A 168 -5.94 -11.23 -9.78
CA SER A 168 -5.26 -12.00 -10.84
C SER A 168 -5.15 -11.25 -12.19
N SER A 169 -6.11 -10.35 -12.46
CA SER A 169 -6.12 -9.50 -13.67
C SER A 169 -5.44 -8.14 -13.48
N VAL A 170 -4.98 -7.82 -12.25
CA VAL A 170 -4.45 -6.49 -11.92
C VAL A 170 -3.00 -6.35 -12.37
N THR A 171 -2.71 -5.29 -13.12
CA THR A 171 -1.35 -4.98 -13.62
C THR A 171 -0.68 -3.80 -12.92
N ASP A 172 -1.44 -2.94 -12.24
CA ASP A 172 -0.95 -1.73 -11.58
C ASP A 172 -1.57 -1.58 -10.18
N MET A 173 -0.76 -1.78 -9.12
CA MET A 173 -1.12 -1.60 -7.71
C MET A 173 -0.47 -0.34 -7.10
N THR A 174 -0.04 0.60 -7.95
CA THR A 174 0.57 1.86 -7.51
C THR A 174 -0.28 2.54 -6.46
N ALA A 175 0.33 2.86 -5.30
CA ALA A 175 -0.27 3.63 -4.21
C ALA A 175 -1.61 3.09 -3.69
N MET A 176 -1.90 1.79 -3.83
CA MET A 176 -3.22 1.22 -3.48
C MET A 176 -3.66 1.56 -2.06
N PHE A 177 -2.75 1.47 -1.09
CA PHE A 177 -3.00 1.77 0.33
C PHE A 177 -2.15 2.95 0.85
N GLN A 178 -1.64 3.79 -0.06
CA GLN A 178 -0.76 4.90 0.32
C GLN A 178 -1.44 5.83 1.33
N ASN A 179 -0.74 6.10 2.47
CA ASN A 179 -1.20 7.03 3.51
C ASN A 179 -2.53 6.65 4.18
N CYS A 180 -2.87 5.36 4.26
CA CYS A 180 -3.90 4.87 5.17
C CYS A 180 -3.32 4.81 6.59
N TYR A 181 -3.15 5.99 7.22
CA TYR A 181 -2.38 6.14 8.46
C TYR A 181 -2.95 5.39 9.64
N ALA A 182 -4.28 5.32 9.76
CA ALA A 182 -4.98 4.71 10.88
C ALA A 182 -5.19 3.19 10.73
N LEU A 183 -4.89 2.62 9.56
CA LEU A 183 -5.14 1.20 9.29
C LEU A 183 -4.23 0.33 10.19
N GLU A 184 -4.85 -0.48 11.07
CA GLU A 184 -4.13 -1.31 12.03
C GLU A 184 -3.72 -2.67 11.46
N LYS A 185 -4.52 -3.21 10.55
CA LYS A 185 -4.34 -4.52 9.92
C LYS A 185 -4.66 -4.46 8.44
N LEU A 186 -3.92 -5.22 7.66
CA LEU A 186 -4.18 -5.42 6.25
C LEU A 186 -3.88 -6.87 5.89
N ASP A 187 -4.91 -7.61 5.46
CA ASP A 187 -4.78 -8.98 4.97
C ASP A 187 -4.66 -8.96 3.44
N THR A 188 -3.50 -9.39 2.95
CA THR A 188 -3.20 -9.50 1.52
C THR A 188 -3.04 -10.95 1.07
N SER A 189 -3.43 -11.93 1.90
CA SER A 189 -3.17 -13.37 1.68
C SER A 189 -3.75 -13.92 0.37
N ASN A 190 -4.82 -13.32 -0.14
CA ASN A 190 -5.46 -13.72 -1.40
C ASN A 190 -4.98 -12.93 -2.64
N PHE A 191 -4.01 -12.01 -2.47
CA PHE A 191 -3.54 -11.22 -3.61
C PHE A 191 -2.68 -12.07 -4.55
N ASP A 192 -3.15 -12.26 -5.78
CA ASP A 192 -2.33 -12.75 -6.89
C ASP A 192 -1.64 -11.55 -7.54
N THR A 193 -0.31 -11.52 -7.46
CA THR A 193 0.49 -10.44 -8.03
C THR A 193 1.26 -10.83 -9.29
N SER A 194 0.99 -12.02 -9.84
CA SER A 194 1.71 -12.58 -10.99
C SER A 194 1.62 -11.73 -12.28
N SER A 195 0.57 -10.92 -12.39
CA SER A 195 0.38 -9.98 -13.53
C SER A 195 0.85 -8.55 -13.22
N VAL A 196 1.29 -8.26 -11.99
CA VAL A 196 1.58 -6.89 -11.54
C VAL A 196 2.93 -6.41 -12.05
N THR A 197 2.95 -5.24 -12.67
CA THR A 197 4.17 -4.60 -13.20
C THR A 197 4.63 -3.39 -12.40
N LYS A 198 3.75 -2.81 -11.54
CA LYS A 198 4.04 -1.61 -10.75
C LYS A 198 3.52 -1.73 -9.33
N MET A 199 4.42 -1.52 -8.36
CA MET A 199 4.14 -1.49 -6.92
C MET A 199 4.65 -0.20 -6.24
N TYR A 200 4.75 0.92 -7.02
CA TYR A 200 5.17 2.21 -6.48
C TYR A 200 4.30 2.60 -5.28
N ALA A 201 4.93 2.86 -4.12
CA ALA A 201 4.29 3.34 -2.89
C ALA A 201 3.06 2.51 -2.43
N MET A 202 2.93 1.24 -2.81
CA MET A 202 1.72 0.42 -2.56
C MET A 202 1.30 0.44 -1.09
N PHE A 203 2.25 0.31 -0.17
CA PHE A 203 2.04 0.27 1.28
C PHE A 203 2.64 1.49 2.00
N SER A 204 3.03 2.53 1.26
CA SER A 204 3.65 3.71 1.84
C SER A 204 2.73 4.39 2.87
N GLY A 205 3.24 4.69 4.06
CA GLY A 205 2.48 5.41 5.07
C GLY A 205 1.46 4.57 5.86
N LEU A 206 1.62 3.25 5.90
CA LEU A 206 0.89 2.39 6.84
C LEU A 206 1.54 2.50 8.23
N TYR A 207 1.15 3.53 9.00
CA TYR A 207 1.83 3.87 10.24
C TYR A 207 1.59 2.85 11.35
N GLU A 208 0.39 2.29 11.45
CA GLU A 208 -0.05 1.43 12.54
C GLU A 208 0.06 -0.07 12.22
N VAL A 209 0.22 -0.45 10.96
CA VAL A 209 0.37 -1.86 10.57
C VAL A 209 1.67 -2.43 11.13
N GLY A 210 1.54 -3.31 12.14
CA GLY A 210 2.68 -3.94 12.80
C GLY A 210 3.22 -5.19 12.11
N LYS A 211 2.40 -5.84 11.29
CA LYS A 211 2.73 -7.03 10.49
C LYS A 211 2.04 -6.95 9.13
N LEU A 212 2.77 -7.23 8.08
CA LEU A 212 2.28 -7.32 6.71
C LEU A 212 2.86 -8.57 6.06
N ASP A 213 2.02 -9.50 5.61
CA ASP A 213 2.45 -10.71 4.92
C ASP A 213 2.40 -10.50 3.41
N VAL A 214 3.56 -10.46 2.80
CA VAL A 214 3.78 -10.36 1.35
C VAL A 214 4.69 -11.47 0.84
N SER A 215 4.90 -12.51 1.65
CA SER A 215 5.81 -13.63 1.35
C SER A 215 5.40 -14.43 0.11
N HIS A 216 4.11 -14.37 -0.26
CA HIS A 216 3.54 -15.05 -1.43
C HIS A 216 3.54 -14.19 -2.70
N PHE A 217 3.95 -12.92 -2.64
CA PHE A 217 3.93 -12.03 -3.82
C PHE A 217 4.90 -12.50 -4.90
N ASP A 218 4.38 -12.69 -6.10
CA ASP A 218 5.21 -12.80 -7.31
C ASP A 218 5.57 -11.40 -7.81
N THR A 219 6.85 -11.08 -7.79
CA THR A 219 7.36 -9.78 -8.24
C THR A 219 8.18 -9.87 -9.53
N SER A 220 8.09 -11.01 -10.23
CA SER A 220 8.92 -11.30 -11.41
C SER A 220 8.71 -10.34 -12.59
N LEU A 221 7.54 -9.71 -12.67
CA LEU A 221 7.21 -8.71 -13.70
C LEU A 221 7.32 -7.25 -13.20
N VAL A 222 7.62 -7.04 -11.91
CA VAL A 222 7.62 -5.70 -11.31
C VAL A 222 8.84 -4.90 -11.77
N THR A 223 8.60 -3.68 -12.23
CA THR A 223 9.64 -2.76 -12.74
C THR A 223 9.98 -1.61 -11.80
N THR A 224 9.11 -1.31 -10.82
CA THR A 224 9.34 -0.28 -9.79
C THR A 224 8.77 -0.68 -8.44
N MET A 225 9.58 -0.52 -7.39
CA MET A 225 9.23 -0.68 -5.97
C MET A 225 9.56 0.58 -5.17
N ASN A 226 9.70 1.74 -5.87
CA ASN A 226 10.00 3.02 -5.24
C ASN A 226 8.98 3.30 -4.14
N ARG A 227 9.47 3.59 -2.92
CA ARG A 227 8.67 3.90 -1.73
C ARG A 227 7.66 2.83 -1.29
N MET A 228 7.82 1.57 -1.72
CA MET A 228 6.81 0.52 -1.49
C MET A 228 6.40 0.40 -0.03
N PHE A 229 7.35 0.46 0.90
CA PHE A 229 7.13 0.39 2.35
C PHE A 229 7.53 1.69 3.09
N GLN A 230 7.68 2.81 2.37
CA GLN A 230 8.05 4.09 2.98
C GLN A 230 7.14 4.43 4.16
N ASN A 231 7.72 4.86 5.30
CA ASN A 231 6.98 5.28 6.50
C ASN A 231 6.08 4.20 7.12
N CYS A 232 6.34 2.90 6.93
CA CYS A 232 5.70 1.83 7.70
C CYS A 232 6.32 1.79 9.11
N LYS A 233 5.92 2.73 9.97
CA LYS A 233 6.60 3.04 11.22
C LYS A 233 6.50 1.95 12.28
N SER A 234 5.38 1.22 12.31
CA SER A 234 5.12 0.14 13.28
C SER A 234 5.49 -1.25 12.77
N LEU A 235 5.87 -1.39 11.50
CA LEU A 235 6.22 -2.67 10.87
C LEU A 235 7.49 -3.23 11.49
N LYS A 236 7.37 -4.36 12.21
CA LYS A 236 8.47 -4.99 12.97
C LYS A 236 9.20 -6.04 12.19
N GLU A 237 8.47 -6.79 11.38
CA GLU A 237 8.94 -7.92 10.58
C GLU A 237 8.40 -7.80 9.17
N LEU A 238 9.22 -8.11 8.19
CA LEU A 238 8.85 -8.12 6.79
C LEU A 238 9.61 -9.24 6.08
N ASP A 239 8.89 -10.23 5.58
CA ASP A 239 9.45 -11.31 4.76
C ASP A 239 9.25 -10.99 3.28
N ILE A 240 10.35 -10.68 2.62
CA ILE A 240 10.45 -10.39 1.19
C ILE A 240 11.60 -11.18 0.54
N GLY A 241 12.02 -12.28 1.19
CA GLY A 241 13.05 -13.17 0.65
C GLY A 241 12.70 -13.73 -0.74
N ASN A 242 11.41 -13.87 -1.04
CA ASN A 242 10.92 -14.33 -2.33
C ASN A 242 10.86 -13.26 -3.44
N PHE A 243 11.09 -11.99 -3.11
CA PHE A 243 10.99 -10.92 -4.11
C PHE A 243 12.07 -11.07 -5.19
N ASN A 244 11.63 -11.24 -6.43
CA ASN A 244 12.50 -11.18 -7.60
C ASN A 244 12.60 -9.73 -8.07
N THR A 245 13.77 -9.11 -7.90
CA THR A 245 14.00 -7.73 -8.29
C THR A 245 14.78 -7.57 -9.59
N SER A 246 14.92 -8.63 -10.40
CA SER A 246 15.75 -8.63 -11.61
C SER A 246 15.30 -7.62 -12.68
N LEU A 247 14.00 -7.32 -12.76
CA LEU A 247 13.43 -6.31 -13.64
C LEU A 247 13.24 -4.93 -12.97
N VAL A 248 13.46 -4.83 -11.65
CA VAL A 248 13.22 -3.59 -10.91
C VAL A 248 14.33 -2.59 -11.23
N THR A 249 13.94 -1.43 -11.73
CA THR A 249 14.87 -0.33 -12.06
C THR A 249 14.91 0.76 -10.99
N ASP A 250 13.92 0.82 -10.12
CA ASP A 250 13.77 1.88 -9.13
C ASP A 250 13.29 1.34 -7.79
N MET A 251 14.16 1.44 -6.77
CA MET A 251 13.91 1.09 -5.37
C MET A 251 14.20 2.29 -4.44
N ASP A 252 14.15 3.53 -4.97
CA ASP A 252 14.38 4.71 -4.14
C ASP A 252 13.45 4.70 -2.93
N ARG A 253 14.01 4.93 -1.73
CA ARG A 253 13.25 5.10 -0.48
C ARG A 253 12.34 3.92 -0.11
N MET A 254 12.66 2.71 -0.58
CA MET A 254 11.78 1.54 -0.40
C MET A 254 11.42 1.30 1.05
N PHE A 255 12.38 1.45 1.99
CA PHE A 255 12.19 1.24 3.43
C PHE A 255 12.43 2.52 4.24
N ILE A 256 12.44 3.70 3.62
CA ILE A 256 12.70 4.96 4.35
C ILE A 256 11.72 5.12 5.53
N ASN A 257 12.26 5.40 6.72
CA ASN A 257 11.49 5.59 7.96
C ASN A 257 10.68 4.37 8.44
N CYS A 258 11.06 3.13 8.08
CA CYS A 258 10.55 1.92 8.71
C CYS A 258 11.23 1.76 10.08
N ALA A 259 10.89 2.63 11.03
CA ALA A 259 11.64 2.82 12.26
C ALA A 259 11.61 1.61 13.22
N ALA A 260 10.53 0.79 13.19
CA ALA A 260 10.39 -0.38 14.05
C ALA A 260 10.97 -1.68 13.44
N LEU A 261 11.39 -1.66 12.17
CA LEU A 261 11.85 -2.85 11.43
C LEU A 261 13.17 -3.36 12.04
N LYS A 262 13.16 -4.62 12.53
CA LYS A 262 14.30 -5.22 13.24
C LYS A 262 15.19 -6.08 12.36
N SER A 263 14.59 -6.80 11.44
CA SER A 263 15.29 -7.69 10.51
C SER A 263 14.74 -7.57 9.11
N LEU A 264 15.61 -7.75 8.11
CA LEU A 264 15.24 -7.69 6.71
C LEU A 264 16.01 -8.73 5.90
N TYR A 265 15.29 -9.50 5.09
CA TYR A 265 15.82 -10.55 4.23
C TYR A 265 15.71 -10.11 2.77
N LEU A 266 16.83 -9.95 2.09
CA LEU A 266 16.97 -9.44 0.73
C LEU A 266 17.83 -10.39 -0.13
N ASP A 267 17.72 -11.68 0.09
CA ASP A 267 18.61 -12.69 -0.50
C ASP A 267 18.44 -12.85 -2.03
N ASN A 268 17.31 -12.43 -2.58
CA ASN A 268 17.06 -12.42 -4.05
C ASN A 268 17.12 -11.00 -4.66
N PHE A 269 17.59 -10.00 -3.91
CA PHE A 269 17.65 -8.63 -4.42
C PHE A 269 18.86 -8.41 -5.33
N THR A 270 18.65 -7.64 -6.39
CA THR A 270 19.69 -7.15 -7.30
C THR A 270 19.80 -5.63 -7.21
N THR A 271 20.96 -5.08 -7.59
CA THR A 271 21.14 -3.62 -7.61
C THR A 271 20.29 -2.98 -8.69
N ALA A 272 19.32 -2.16 -8.30
CA ALA A 272 18.53 -1.35 -9.22
C ALA A 272 19.32 -0.13 -9.71
N LYS A 273 18.81 0.50 -10.77
CA LYS A 273 19.40 1.73 -11.34
C LYS A 273 19.36 2.89 -10.34
N THR A 274 18.26 2.99 -9.57
CA THR A 274 18.10 3.98 -8.51
C THR A 274 17.73 3.31 -7.19
N MET A 275 18.43 3.67 -6.11
CA MET A 275 18.27 3.12 -4.76
C MET A 275 18.54 4.20 -3.69
N THR A 276 18.22 5.46 -3.98
CA THR A 276 18.48 6.59 -3.09
C THR A 276 17.72 6.43 -1.77
N ASP A 277 18.39 6.65 -0.63
CA ASP A 277 17.79 6.64 0.71
C ASP A 277 17.03 5.34 1.06
N MET A 278 17.37 4.21 0.45
CA MET A 278 16.61 2.95 0.57
C MET A 278 16.37 2.55 2.03
N PHE A 279 17.37 2.70 2.90
CA PHE A 279 17.32 2.32 4.32
C PHE A 279 17.33 3.50 5.29
N THR A 280 17.20 4.74 4.81
CA THR A 280 17.23 5.92 5.69
C THR A 280 16.13 5.85 6.74
N GLY A 281 16.48 6.01 8.03
CA GLY A 281 15.51 6.00 9.12
C GLY A 281 15.03 4.61 9.58
N THR A 282 15.67 3.52 9.15
CA THR A 282 15.44 2.16 9.68
C THR A 282 16.23 1.97 11.01
N THR A 283 15.91 2.77 12.01
CA THR A 283 16.73 2.93 13.22
C THR A 283 16.80 1.68 14.11
N SER A 284 15.76 0.84 14.09
CA SER A 284 15.70 -0.42 14.84
C SER A 284 16.31 -1.61 14.10
N LEU A 285 16.81 -1.43 12.86
CA LEU A 285 17.35 -2.52 12.06
C LEU A 285 18.64 -3.04 12.68
N THR A 286 18.60 -4.29 13.13
CA THR A 286 19.73 -4.98 13.79
C THR A 286 20.24 -6.17 13.01
N TYR A 287 19.47 -6.66 12.04
CA TYR A 287 19.85 -7.76 11.18
C TYR A 287 19.49 -7.50 9.73
N LEU A 288 20.44 -7.77 8.83
CA LEU A 288 20.28 -7.64 7.39
C LEU A 288 20.88 -8.86 6.69
N PHE A 289 20.06 -9.71 6.08
CA PHE A 289 20.49 -10.79 5.20
C PHE A 289 20.35 -10.35 3.76
N VAL A 290 21.43 -10.34 2.99
CA VAL A 290 21.44 -9.63 1.71
C VAL A 290 22.16 -10.39 0.62
N SER A 291 21.59 -10.37 -0.58
CA SER A 291 22.17 -10.93 -1.80
C SER A 291 23.51 -10.28 -2.15
N HIS A 292 24.47 -11.08 -2.59
CA HIS A 292 25.74 -10.59 -3.14
C HIS A 292 25.55 -9.70 -4.38
N ASN A 293 24.38 -9.78 -5.05
CA ASN A 293 24.04 -8.94 -6.19
C ASN A 293 23.55 -7.53 -5.81
N LEU A 294 23.27 -7.28 -4.52
CA LEU A 294 22.90 -5.95 -4.02
C LEU A 294 24.16 -5.20 -3.56
N SER A 295 24.76 -4.43 -4.44
CA SER A 295 26.12 -3.88 -4.23
C SER A 295 26.21 -2.65 -3.31
N THR A 296 25.08 -2.10 -2.84
CA THR A 296 25.06 -0.86 -2.03
C THR A 296 23.89 -0.84 -1.04
N PHE A 297 24.10 -0.17 0.10
CA PHE A 297 23.15 -0.04 1.21
C PHE A 297 22.86 1.43 1.51
N THR A 298 22.28 2.14 0.56
CA THR A 298 22.07 3.59 0.64
C THR A 298 21.16 3.97 1.80
N GLY A 299 21.63 4.88 2.66
CA GLY A 299 20.90 5.34 3.83
C GLY A 299 20.91 4.39 5.02
N LEU A 300 21.59 3.23 4.94
CA LEU A 300 21.81 2.40 6.12
C LEU A 300 22.65 3.16 7.15
N GLU A 301 22.33 2.98 8.43
CA GLU A 301 23.00 3.69 9.51
C GLU A 301 24.53 3.42 9.50
N ASN A 302 25.30 4.50 9.54
CA ASN A 302 26.76 4.44 9.56
C ASN A 302 27.26 4.12 10.97
N THR A 303 27.18 2.86 11.34
CA THR A 303 27.58 2.33 12.65
C THR A 303 28.38 1.04 12.46
N SER A 304 28.75 0.39 13.56
CA SER A 304 29.43 -0.91 13.53
C SER A 304 28.46 -2.02 13.13
N TRP A 305 28.95 -2.88 12.26
CA TRP A 305 28.27 -4.11 11.83
C TRP A 305 29.28 -5.27 11.87
N TYR A 306 28.79 -6.50 11.84
CA TYR A 306 29.63 -7.68 11.73
C TYR A 306 28.96 -8.80 10.92
N ASP A 307 29.81 -9.60 10.25
CA ASP A 307 29.43 -10.87 9.64
C ASP A 307 29.64 -11.96 10.70
N GLU A 308 28.54 -12.51 11.24
CA GLU A 308 28.59 -13.52 12.31
C GLU A 308 29.11 -14.88 11.83
N LYS A 309 28.97 -15.20 10.54
CA LYS A 309 29.44 -16.47 9.97
C LYS A 309 30.95 -16.48 9.84
N ASN A 310 31.53 -15.36 9.39
CA ASN A 310 32.98 -15.27 9.11
C ASN A 310 33.78 -14.52 10.20
N TRP A 311 33.10 -14.06 11.26
CA TRP A 311 33.70 -13.32 12.40
C TRP A 311 34.45 -12.05 11.97
N VAL A 312 33.89 -11.33 11.02
CA VAL A 312 34.48 -10.09 10.51
C VAL A 312 33.66 -8.89 10.97
N GLN A 313 34.33 -7.95 11.63
CA GLN A 313 33.71 -6.72 12.14
C GLN A 313 34.06 -5.51 11.27
N PHE A 314 33.10 -4.62 11.13
CA PHE A 314 33.19 -3.36 10.39
C PHE A 314 32.85 -2.20 11.31
N SER A 315 33.73 -1.21 11.39
CA SER A 315 33.52 -0.02 12.24
C SER A 315 32.56 1.00 11.60
N ASN A 316 32.27 0.86 10.31
CA ASN A 316 31.43 1.77 9.56
C ASN A 316 30.89 1.12 8.29
N LEU A 317 29.88 1.76 7.70
CA LEU A 317 29.19 1.29 6.51
C LEU A 317 30.12 1.11 5.29
N SER A 318 31.14 1.96 5.13
CA SER A 318 32.06 1.87 3.99
C SER A 318 32.87 0.57 4.02
N GLN A 319 33.33 0.15 5.20
CA GLN A 319 34.04 -1.12 5.38
C GLN A 319 33.11 -2.30 5.09
N LEU A 320 31.89 -2.28 5.63
CA LEU A 320 30.87 -3.28 5.38
C LEU A 320 30.60 -3.44 3.88
N GLN A 321 30.33 -2.34 3.17
CA GLN A 321 30.06 -2.37 1.72
C GLN A 321 31.28 -2.87 0.91
N THR A 322 32.50 -2.49 1.30
CA THR A 322 33.71 -2.95 0.65
C THR A 322 33.92 -4.45 0.81
N TYR A 323 33.59 -4.99 1.97
CA TYR A 323 33.63 -6.43 2.25
C TYR A 323 32.52 -7.15 1.47
N HIS A 324 31.28 -6.64 1.54
CA HIS A 324 30.11 -7.26 0.90
C HIS A 324 30.30 -7.43 -0.61
N ARG A 325 30.88 -6.46 -1.31
CA ARG A 325 31.14 -6.54 -2.76
C ARG A 325 32.09 -7.67 -3.18
N LYS A 326 32.76 -8.32 -2.22
CA LYS A 326 33.65 -9.47 -2.48
C LYS A 326 32.97 -10.82 -2.21
N GLN A 327 31.73 -10.80 -1.71
CA GLN A 327 31.00 -12.02 -1.44
C GLN A 327 30.43 -12.59 -2.74
N SER A 328 30.35 -13.92 -2.82
CA SER A 328 29.75 -14.68 -3.92
C SER A 328 28.42 -15.32 -3.55
N GLU A 329 28.04 -15.20 -2.27
CA GLU A 329 26.84 -15.79 -1.69
C GLU A 329 26.11 -14.74 -0.84
N PRO A 330 24.79 -14.88 -0.60
CA PRO A 330 24.07 -14.04 0.33
C PRO A 330 24.69 -14.09 1.72
N THR A 331 24.78 -12.95 2.37
CA THR A 331 25.49 -12.78 3.64
C THR A 331 24.66 -12.06 4.67
N GLY A 332 24.68 -12.58 5.93
CA GLY A 332 24.01 -11.99 7.07
C GLY A 332 24.91 -11.02 7.82
N TYR A 333 24.39 -9.83 8.10
CA TYR A 333 25.07 -8.81 8.89
C TYR A 333 24.26 -8.43 10.10
N ARG A 334 24.92 -8.34 11.27
CA ARG A 334 24.31 -7.83 12.50
C ARG A 334 24.88 -6.46 12.85
N LYS A 335 24.04 -5.60 13.38
CA LYS A 335 24.42 -4.30 13.91
C LYS A 335 25.09 -4.48 15.29
N GLY A 336 26.22 -3.84 15.50
CA GLY A 336 26.98 -3.88 16.75
C GLY A 336 28.42 -4.31 16.55
N ALA A 337 29.04 -4.75 17.64
CA ALA A 337 30.42 -5.19 17.68
C ALA A 337 30.54 -6.49 18.49
N PHE A 338 31.53 -7.29 18.17
CA PHE A 338 31.89 -8.43 19.01
C PHE A 338 32.36 -7.95 20.38
N LEU A 339 31.95 -8.65 21.42
CA LEU A 339 32.64 -8.62 22.70
C LEU A 339 33.76 -9.67 22.65
N SER A 340 35.01 -9.23 22.64
CA SER A 340 36.16 -10.14 22.73
C SER A 340 36.59 -10.29 24.20
N LEU A 341 36.59 -11.54 24.68
CA LEU A 341 37.25 -11.89 25.94
C LEU A 341 38.57 -12.53 25.60
N THR A 342 39.65 -11.85 25.94
CA THR A 342 41.01 -12.44 25.86
C THR A 342 41.28 -13.12 27.19
N MET A 343 41.44 -14.44 27.18
CA MET A 343 41.90 -15.20 28.32
C MET A 343 43.39 -15.42 28.18
N ASP A 344 44.15 -14.89 29.13
CA ASP A 344 45.58 -15.09 29.25
C ASP A 344 45.84 -16.21 30.26
N ALA A 345 46.71 -17.12 29.95
CA ALA A 345 47.06 -18.23 30.81
C ALA A 345 47.74 -17.81 32.13
N MET A 346 48.04 -16.50 32.31
CA MET A 346 48.66 -15.97 33.53
C MET A 346 49.91 -16.77 33.98
N GLY A 347 50.69 -17.25 33.03
CA GLY A 347 51.88 -18.06 33.28
C GLY A 347 51.64 -19.57 33.33
N GLY A 348 50.42 -20.04 33.09
CA GLY A 348 50.11 -21.45 32.83
C GLY A 348 50.11 -21.75 31.30
N GLU A 349 50.19 -23.01 30.94
CA GLU A 349 50.06 -23.45 29.53
C GLU A 349 48.63 -23.89 29.24
N PHE A 350 48.12 -23.58 28.04
CA PHE A 350 46.88 -24.16 27.53
C PHE A 350 47.15 -25.57 27.01
N GLU A 351 46.24 -26.54 27.27
CA GLU A 351 46.41 -27.96 26.93
C GLU A 351 46.67 -28.24 25.44
N ASP A 352 46.32 -27.32 24.56
CA ASP A 352 46.45 -27.43 23.11
C ASP A 352 47.59 -26.56 22.52
N ALA A 353 48.55 -26.16 23.37
CA ALA A 353 49.73 -25.35 23.03
C ALA A 353 49.38 -23.96 22.41
N GLU A 354 48.19 -23.46 22.65
CA GLU A 354 47.82 -22.06 22.34
C GLU A 354 48.05 -21.19 23.58
N GLU A 355 48.87 -20.17 23.45
CA GLU A 355 49.18 -19.26 24.56
C GLU A 355 48.00 -18.31 24.87
N GLN A 356 47.08 -18.16 23.94
CA GLN A 356 45.84 -17.33 24.08
C GLN A 356 44.66 -17.99 23.43
N LYS A 357 43.54 -18.05 24.13
CA LYS A 357 42.20 -18.37 23.54
C LYS A 357 41.36 -17.11 23.47
N VAL A 358 40.94 -16.77 22.28
CA VAL A 358 39.99 -15.68 22.05
C VAL A 358 38.60 -16.28 21.83
N GLN A 359 37.68 -16.03 22.76
CA GLN A 359 36.29 -16.30 22.54
C GLN A 359 35.54 -15.00 22.26
N SER A 360 34.79 -14.96 21.22
CA SER A 360 33.95 -13.81 20.87
C SER A 360 32.49 -14.11 21.08
N LYS A 361 31.77 -13.15 21.62
CA LYS A 361 30.35 -13.21 21.87
C LYS A 361 29.65 -11.93 21.37
N ILE A 362 28.44 -12.11 20.90
CA ILE A 362 27.59 -11.00 20.41
C ILE A 362 27.13 -10.17 21.60
N SER A 363 27.21 -8.84 21.46
CA SER A 363 26.71 -7.91 22.47
C SER A 363 25.22 -8.11 22.69
N GLY A 364 24.80 -8.45 23.93
CA GLY A 364 23.39 -8.63 24.30
C GLY A 364 22.96 -10.08 24.55
N GLU A 365 23.83 -11.07 24.32
CA GLU A 365 23.56 -12.45 24.72
C GLU A 365 24.17 -12.75 26.10
N TYR A 366 23.38 -13.39 26.98
CA TYR A 366 23.86 -13.86 28.28
C TYR A 366 24.42 -15.29 28.15
N TRP A 367 25.45 -15.58 28.95
CA TRP A 367 26.06 -16.93 29.04
C TRP A 367 25.11 -17.91 29.70
#